data_701d8047d203624a63d3cca470ade382
#
_entry.id   701d8047d203624a63d3cca470ade382
#
_cell.length_a   1.000
_cell.length_b   1.000
_cell.length_c   1.000
_cell.angle_alpha   90.00
_cell.angle_beta   90.00
_cell.angle_gamma   90.00
#
_symmetry.space_group_name_H-M   'P 1'
#
loop_
_entity.id
_entity.type
_entity.pdbx_description
1 polymer ?
#
loop_
_entity_poly.entity_id
_entity_poly.type
_entity_poly.pdbx_seq_one_letter_code
_entity_poly.pdbx_strand_id
1 'polypeptide(L)'
;MIEKTNVMRIFDRMKIPYRIYTYEGGALSGTEVAAQLCQDCKKVFKTLVTVSKSLRYYVFMIPVAAELDLKKAASCVGEKALSMLKSKELLPLTGYVHGGCSPVGMKKYFPTVIDRSALHCDTIIFSGGKIGYQVETTLGDLQRAVKTAVGDLIVGTADGETKTCATGDAADGFSEKSGRAY
;
A
#
# COMPACT_ATOMS: atom_id res chain seq x y z
N MET A 1 1.40 -22.75 -9.04
CA MET A 1 1.49 -21.70 -10.08
C MET A 1 0.79 -20.44 -9.53
N ILE A 2 1.49 -19.29 -9.46
CA ILE A 2 0.89 -18.04 -8.96
C ILE A 2 -0.09 -17.51 -10.01
N GLU A 3 -1.33 -17.29 -9.60
CA GLU A 3 -2.35 -16.70 -10.49
C GLU A 3 -2.03 -15.22 -10.75
N LYS A 4 -1.94 -14.83 -12.03
CA LYS A 4 -1.69 -13.43 -12.39
C LYS A 4 -2.93 -12.58 -12.18
N THR A 5 -2.81 -11.58 -11.31
CA THR A 5 -3.85 -10.58 -11.08
C THR A 5 -3.91 -9.57 -12.23
N ASN A 6 -4.96 -8.74 -12.26
CA ASN A 6 -5.07 -7.66 -13.24
C ASN A 6 -3.91 -6.66 -13.17
N VAL A 7 -3.44 -6.33 -11.96
CA VAL A 7 -2.28 -5.45 -11.73
C VAL A 7 -1.03 -6.01 -12.39
N MET A 8 -0.75 -7.31 -12.16
CA MET A 8 0.41 -7.99 -12.74
C MET A 8 0.36 -8.01 -14.27
N ARG A 9 -0.83 -8.27 -14.84
CA ARG A 9 -1.01 -8.23 -16.31
C ARG A 9 -0.78 -6.84 -16.89
N ILE A 10 -1.16 -5.79 -16.17
CA ILE A 10 -0.91 -4.40 -16.59
C ILE A 10 0.61 -4.12 -16.55
N PHE A 11 1.29 -4.51 -15.48
CA PHE A 11 2.73 -4.33 -15.34
C PHE A 11 3.51 -5.10 -16.41
N ASP A 12 3.15 -6.36 -16.68
CA ASP A 12 3.75 -7.17 -17.75
C ASP A 12 3.60 -6.48 -19.12
N ARG A 13 2.39 -6.00 -19.45
CA ARG A 13 2.10 -5.31 -20.71
C ARG A 13 2.90 -4.02 -20.85
N MET A 14 3.08 -3.30 -19.75
CA MET A 14 3.84 -2.03 -19.72
C MET A 14 5.34 -2.25 -19.52
N LYS A 15 5.80 -3.50 -19.38
CA LYS A 15 7.19 -3.86 -19.09
C LYS A 15 7.71 -3.16 -17.83
N ILE A 16 6.88 -3.08 -16.82
CA ILE A 16 7.24 -2.56 -15.50
C ILE A 16 7.80 -3.70 -14.67
N PRO A 17 9.02 -3.57 -14.11
CA PRO A 17 9.56 -4.57 -13.21
C PRO A 17 8.83 -4.54 -11.86
N TYR A 18 8.52 -5.71 -11.33
CA TYR A 18 7.87 -5.85 -10.01
C TYR A 18 8.23 -7.17 -9.36
N ARG A 19 8.10 -7.22 -8.02
CA ARG A 19 8.14 -8.45 -7.23
C ARG A 19 6.75 -8.76 -6.72
N ILE A 20 6.48 -10.04 -6.51
CA ILE A 20 5.20 -10.54 -6.00
C ILE A 20 5.43 -11.08 -4.60
N TYR A 21 4.53 -10.72 -3.68
CA TYR A 21 4.41 -11.32 -2.36
C TYR A 21 3.02 -11.90 -2.20
N THR A 22 2.94 -13.05 -1.56
CA THR A 22 1.66 -13.68 -1.21
C THR A 22 1.59 -13.91 0.29
N TYR A 23 0.40 -13.76 0.85
CA TYR A 23 0.13 -14.03 2.25
C TYR A 23 -1.21 -14.76 2.39
N GLU A 24 -1.37 -15.47 3.51
CA GLU A 24 -2.59 -16.22 3.84
C GLU A 24 -3.31 -15.51 5.00
N GLY A 25 -4.61 -15.83 5.21
CA GLY A 25 -5.37 -15.32 6.35
C GLY A 25 -6.50 -14.35 6.00
N GLY A 26 -6.83 -14.19 4.72
CA GLY A 26 -7.97 -13.38 4.29
C GLY A 26 -7.68 -11.88 4.29
N ALA A 27 -8.68 -11.08 4.67
CA ALA A 27 -8.57 -9.61 4.69
C ALA A 27 -7.90 -9.15 6.00
N LEU A 28 -6.58 -9.20 6.05
CA LEU A 28 -5.77 -8.68 7.16
C LEU A 28 -5.64 -7.15 7.08
N SER A 29 -5.35 -6.53 8.22
CA SER A 29 -4.93 -5.13 8.24
C SER A 29 -3.58 -4.97 7.52
N GLY A 30 -3.31 -3.77 7.02
CA GLY A 30 -2.05 -3.52 6.29
C GLY A 30 -0.80 -3.77 7.15
N THR A 31 -0.88 -3.54 8.45
CA THR A 31 0.23 -3.81 9.39
C THR A 31 0.45 -5.30 9.61
N GLU A 32 -0.62 -6.09 9.70
CA GLU A 32 -0.53 -7.55 9.76
C GLU A 32 0.05 -8.13 8.48
N VAL A 33 -0.34 -7.60 7.32
CA VAL A 33 0.25 -7.99 6.02
C VAL A 33 1.75 -7.69 6.00
N ALA A 34 2.17 -6.49 6.40
CA ALA A 34 3.58 -6.12 6.45
C ALA A 34 4.37 -7.06 7.38
N ALA A 35 3.81 -7.40 8.54
CA ALA A 35 4.43 -8.33 9.49
C ALA A 35 4.58 -9.75 8.91
N GLN A 36 3.52 -10.30 8.29
CA GLN A 36 3.60 -11.62 7.64
C GLN A 36 4.63 -11.68 6.51
N LEU A 37 4.77 -10.58 5.78
CA LEU A 37 5.74 -10.48 4.69
C LEU A 37 7.15 -10.11 5.15
N CYS A 38 7.37 -9.92 6.46
CA CYS A 38 8.62 -9.43 7.03
C CYS A 38 9.10 -8.13 6.35
N GLN A 39 8.15 -7.23 6.05
CA GLN A 39 8.41 -5.97 5.37
C GLN A 39 8.24 -4.78 6.33
N ASP A 40 9.06 -3.74 6.12
CA ASP A 40 8.93 -2.49 6.87
C ASP A 40 7.58 -1.82 6.55
N CYS A 41 6.78 -1.52 7.58
CA CYS A 41 5.51 -0.81 7.46
C CYS A 41 5.62 0.54 6.74
N LYS A 42 6.81 1.15 6.73
CA LYS A 42 7.07 2.40 6.01
C LYS A 42 7.10 2.23 4.50
N LYS A 43 7.38 1.01 4.01
CA LYS A 43 7.43 0.65 2.59
C LYS A 43 6.10 0.08 2.08
N VAL A 44 5.23 -0.35 2.97
CA VAL A 44 3.93 -0.94 2.61
C VAL A 44 2.85 0.13 2.68
N PHE A 45 2.14 0.32 1.57
CA PHE A 45 1.13 1.35 1.39
C PHE A 45 -0.26 0.73 1.23
N LYS A 46 -1.24 1.32 1.89
CA LYS A 46 -2.66 1.01 1.70
C LYS A 46 -3.29 2.02 0.74
N THR A 47 -4.23 1.53 -0.06
CA THR A 47 -4.99 2.33 -1.02
C THR A 47 -6.37 2.65 -0.46
N LEU A 48 -6.66 3.92 -0.32
CA LEU A 48 -7.91 4.44 0.24
C LEU A 48 -8.66 5.22 -0.84
N VAL A 49 -9.97 5.04 -0.91
CA VAL A 49 -10.83 5.79 -1.82
C VAL A 49 -11.72 6.73 -1.04
N THR A 50 -11.78 7.97 -1.48
CA THR A 50 -12.58 9.03 -0.87
C THR A 50 -13.55 9.63 -1.87
N VAL A 51 -14.56 10.31 -1.35
CA VAL A 51 -15.58 11.01 -2.14
C VAL A 51 -15.78 12.43 -1.61
N SER A 52 -15.89 13.40 -2.52
CA SER A 52 -16.26 14.77 -2.19
C SER A 52 -17.79 14.93 -2.14
N LYS A 53 -18.25 16.06 -1.60
CA LYS A 53 -19.69 16.40 -1.62
C LYS A 53 -20.25 16.51 -3.04
N SER A 54 -19.42 16.83 -4.03
CA SER A 54 -19.80 16.88 -5.45
C SER A 54 -19.72 15.55 -6.16
N LEU A 55 -19.60 14.43 -5.41
CA LEU A 55 -19.50 13.06 -5.92
C LEU A 55 -18.28 12.84 -6.83
N ARG A 56 -17.21 13.57 -6.63
CA ARG A 56 -15.90 13.30 -7.24
C ARG A 56 -15.12 12.35 -6.35
N TYR A 57 -14.43 11.39 -6.95
CA TYR A 57 -13.71 10.33 -6.26
C TYR A 57 -12.21 10.51 -6.42
N TYR A 58 -11.48 10.21 -5.34
CA TYR A 58 -10.02 10.35 -5.26
C TYR A 58 -9.41 9.14 -4.58
N VAL A 59 -8.23 8.77 -5.02
CA VAL A 59 -7.47 7.63 -4.47
C VAL A 59 -6.25 8.17 -3.74
N PHE A 60 -6.05 7.70 -2.52
CA PHE A 60 -4.89 8.06 -1.70
C PHE A 60 -4.14 6.82 -1.28
N MET A 61 -2.82 6.88 -1.37
CA MET A 61 -1.92 5.84 -0.90
C MET A 61 -1.11 6.38 0.28
N ILE A 62 -1.19 5.71 1.40
CA ILE A 62 -0.46 6.08 2.62
C ILE A 62 0.19 4.86 3.25
N PRO A 63 1.28 5.01 4.05
CA PRO A 63 1.85 3.90 4.80
C PRO A 63 0.79 3.18 5.64
N VAL A 64 0.87 1.85 5.72
CA VAL A 64 -0.15 1.02 6.39
C VAL A 64 -0.34 1.35 7.86
N ALA A 65 0.71 1.82 8.54
CA ALA A 65 0.66 2.21 9.95
C ALA A 65 0.14 3.65 10.16
N ALA A 66 -0.03 4.44 9.08
CA ALA A 66 -0.46 5.83 9.17
C ALA A 66 -1.98 5.96 9.01
N GLU A 67 -2.50 7.12 9.41
CA GLU A 67 -3.88 7.54 9.20
C GLU A 67 -3.95 8.66 8.16
N LEU A 68 -4.96 8.61 7.28
CA LEU A 68 -5.22 9.66 6.30
C LEU A 68 -5.79 10.90 7.00
N ASP A 69 -5.10 12.04 6.85
CA ASP A 69 -5.66 13.33 7.20
C ASP A 69 -6.58 13.83 6.07
N LEU A 70 -7.88 13.73 6.30
CA LEU A 70 -8.89 14.11 5.30
C LEU A 70 -8.84 15.60 4.92
N LYS A 71 -8.34 16.46 5.79
CA LYS A 71 -8.18 17.91 5.48
C LYS A 71 -7.01 18.13 4.54
N LYS A 72 -5.85 17.51 4.84
CA LYS A 72 -4.68 17.54 3.96
C LYS A 72 -5.00 16.91 2.61
N ALA A 73 -5.67 15.76 2.61
CA ALA A 73 -6.09 15.06 1.40
C ALA A 73 -7.01 15.96 0.54
N ALA A 74 -8.01 16.61 1.14
CA ALA A 74 -8.89 17.53 0.44
C ALA A 74 -8.11 18.71 -0.17
N SER A 75 -7.20 19.30 0.59
CA SER A 75 -6.33 20.39 0.11
C SER A 75 -5.48 19.96 -1.10
N CYS A 76 -4.90 18.75 -1.06
CA CYS A 76 -4.09 18.24 -2.15
C CYS A 76 -4.83 18.10 -3.49
N VAL A 77 -6.14 17.89 -3.45
CA VAL A 77 -6.97 17.70 -4.66
C VAL A 77 -7.89 18.87 -4.96
N GLY A 78 -7.76 19.98 -4.21
CA GLY A 78 -8.57 21.20 -4.41
C GLY A 78 -10.02 21.07 -4.00
N GLU A 79 -10.33 20.16 -3.06
CA GLU A 79 -11.67 19.98 -2.50
C GLU A 79 -11.81 20.67 -1.14
N LYS A 80 -13.04 21.07 -0.80
CA LYS A 80 -13.33 21.66 0.52
C LYS A 80 -13.36 20.61 1.63
N ALA A 81 -13.85 19.41 1.31
CA ALA A 81 -13.95 18.30 2.25
C ALA A 81 -14.06 16.97 1.49
N LEU A 82 -13.51 15.94 2.09
CA LEU A 82 -13.58 14.55 1.64
C LEU A 82 -14.14 13.67 2.75
N SER A 83 -14.77 12.58 2.35
CA SER A 83 -15.21 11.49 3.23
C SER A 83 -14.69 10.18 2.72
N MET A 84 -14.47 9.21 3.60
CA MET A 84 -14.12 7.86 3.19
C MET A 84 -15.30 7.23 2.42
N LEU A 85 -14.97 6.56 1.32
CA LEU A 85 -15.97 5.79 0.56
C LEU A 85 -16.46 4.62 1.41
N LYS A 86 -17.78 4.35 1.37
CA LYS A 86 -18.36 3.19 2.06
C LYS A 86 -17.90 1.89 1.39
N SER A 87 -17.59 0.87 2.18
CA SER A 87 -17.07 -0.41 1.67
C SER A 87 -17.96 -1.06 0.60
N LYS A 88 -19.30 -0.92 0.73
CA LYS A 88 -20.27 -1.45 -0.25
C LYS A 88 -20.19 -0.78 -1.62
N GLU A 89 -19.65 0.44 -1.69
CA GLU A 89 -19.54 1.22 -2.94
C GLU A 89 -18.20 0.97 -3.64
N LEU A 90 -17.22 0.36 -2.95
CA LEU A 90 -15.86 0.18 -3.46
C LEU A 90 -15.82 -0.74 -4.69
N LEU A 91 -16.44 -1.91 -4.61
CA LEU A 91 -16.45 -2.90 -5.70
C LEU A 91 -17.12 -2.38 -6.97
N PRO A 92 -18.37 -1.83 -6.92
CA PRO A 92 -19.01 -1.28 -8.11
C PRO A 92 -18.19 -0.13 -8.73
N LEU A 93 -17.55 0.69 -7.92
CA LEU A 93 -16.81 1.87 -8.37
C LEU A 93 -15.43 1.52 -8.96
N THR A 94 -14.66 0.68 -8.27
CA THR A 94 -13.24 0.43 -8.58
C THR A 94 -13.00 -0.92 -9.23
N GLY A 95 -13.84 -1.90 -9.01
CA GLY A 95 -13.63 -3.31 -9.37
C GLY A 95 -12.86 -4.09 -8.32
N TYR A 96 -12.49 -3.47 -7.20
CA TYR A 96 -11.75 -4.08 -6.10
C TYR A 96 -12.58 -4.18 -4.83
N VAL A 97 -12.25 -5.15 -3.99
CA VAL A 97 -12.83 -5.33 -2.66
C VAL A 97 -11.92 -4.73 -1.60
N HIS A 98 -12.47 -4.50 -0.42
CA HIS A 98 -11.68 -4.11 0.76
C HIS A 98 -10.63 -5.19 1.07
N GLY A 99 -9.39 -4.77 1.34
CA GLY A 99 -8.24 -5.67 1.53
C GLY A 99 -7.54 -6.10 0.23
N GLY A 100 -8.15 -5.83 -0.94
CA GLY A 100 -7.56 -6.12 -2.25
C GLY A 100 -7.55 -4.91 -3.20
N CYS A 101 -7.78 -3.70 -2.69
CA CYS A 101 -7.83 -2.49 -3.51
C CYS A 101 -6.43 -2.03 -3.93
N SER A 102 -6.23 -1.89 -5.23
CA SER A 102 -5.00 -1.37 -5.83
C SER A 102 -5.26 -0.06 -6.57
N PRO A 103 -4.29 0.87 -6.62
CA PRO A 103 -4.42 2.07 -7.46
C PRO A 103 -4.35 1.75 -8.95
N VAL A 104 -3.76 0.61 -9.31
CA VAL A 104 -3.56 0.17 -10.69
C VAL A 104 -4.73 -0.69 -11.14
N GLY A 105 -5.26 -0.43 -12.33
CA GLY A 105 -6.28 -1.29 -12.96
C GLY A 105 -7.70 -1.11 -12.43
N MET A 106 -8.02 0.03 -11.83
CA MET A 106 -9.40 0.39 -11.48
C MET A 106 -10.28 0.51 -12.73
N LYS A 107 -11.60 0.27 -12.59
CA LYS A 107 -12.58 0.36 -13.69
C LYS A 107 -12.59 1.72 -14.39
N LYS A 108 -12.28 2.79 -13.63
CA LYS A 108 -12.20 4.17 -14.12
C LYS A 108 -10.91 4.79 -13.63
N TYR A 109 -10.48 5.85 -14.30
CA TYR A 109 -9.41 6.69 -13.81
C TYR A 109 -9.91 7.58 -12.67
N PHE A 110 -9.18 7.58 -11.57
CA PHE A 110 -9.39 8.48 -10.45
C PHE A 110 -8.08 9.23 -10.17
N PRO A 111 -8.13 10.55 -9.90
CA PRO A 111 -6.95 11.28 -9.44
C PRO A 111 -6.37 10.58 -8.21
N THR A 112 -5.08 10.24 -8.29
CA THR A 112 -4.38 9.45 -7.28
C THR A 112 -3.25 10.27 -6.69
N VAL A 113 -3.14 10.28 -5.37
CA VAL A 113 -2.05 10.93 -4.64
C VAL A 113 -1.43 9.92 -3.68
N ILE A 114 -0.11 9.86 -3.65
CA ILE A 114 0.65 9.05 -2.69
C ILE A 114 1.31 9.96 -1.66
N ASP A 115 1.38 9.52 -0.41
CA ASP A 115 2.05 10.26 0.64
C ASP A 115 3.53 10.47 0.34
N ARG A 116 4.04 11.66 0.68
CA ARG A 116 5.43 12.05 0.41
C ARG A 116 6.48 11.13 1.05
N SER A 117 6.11 10.33 2.04
CA SER A 117 7.01 9.32 2.62
C SER A 117 7.50 8.31 1.60
N ALA A 118 6.78 8.09 0.50
CA ALA A 118 7.20 7.23 -0.60
C ALA A 118 8.50 7.72 -1.28
N LEU A 119 8.81 9.01 -1.21
CA LEU A 119 10.05 9.57 -1.76
C LEU A 119 11.32 9.08 -1.03
N HIS A 120 11.16 8.58 0.20
CA HIS A 120 12.25 8.05 1.01
C HIS A 120 12.38 6.51 0.90
N CYS A 121 11.60 5.89 0.04
CA CYS A 121 11.61 4.44 -0.19
C CYS A 121 12.25 4.15 -1.56
N ASP A 122 13.21 3.22 -1.61
CA ASP A 122 13.74 2.71 -2.88
C ASP A 122 12.66 2.00 -3.69
N THR A 123 11.82 1.24 -3.00
CA THR A 123 10.65 0.54 -3.52
C THR A 123 9.47 0.69 -2.58
N ILE A 124 8.28 0.56 -3.12
CA ILE A 124 7.01 0.58 -2.38
C ILE A 124 6.25 -0.72 -2.63
N ILE A 125 5.52 -1.18 -1.61
CA ILE A 125 4.72 -2.39 -1.65
C ILE A 125 3.25 -1.99 -1.48
N PHE A 126 2.37 -2.52 -2.30
CA PHE A 126 0.93 -2.26 -2.23
C PHE A 126 0.12 -3.43 -2.79
N SER A 127 -1.20 -3.37 -2.65
CA SER A 127 -2.08 -4.46 -3.09
C SER A 127 -1.90 -4.80 -4.58
N GLY A 128 -1.71 -6.07 -4.84
CA GLY A 128 -1.68 -6.63 -6.20
C GLY A 128 -3.05 -6.76 -6.87
N GLY A 129 -4.12 -6.20 -6.27
CA GLY A 129 -5.47 -6.21 -6.82
C GLY A 129 -6.31 -7.45 -6.45
N LYS A 130 -5.84 -8.24 -5.50
CA LYS A 130 -6.54 -9.39 -4.93
C LYS A 130 -6.07 -9.58 -3.49
N ILE A 131 -6.99 -9.98 -2.59
CA ILE A 131 -6.62 -10.36 -1.21
C ILE A 131 -5.58 -11.47 -1.28
N GLY A 132 -4.54 -11.40 -0.45
CA GLY A 132 -3.44 -12.35 -0.43
C GLY A 132 -2.29 -12.02 -1.40
N TYR A 133 -2.40 -10.96 -2.19
CA TYR A 133 -1.38 -10.57 -3.17
C TYR A 133 -0.90 -9.14 -2.95
N GLN A 134 0.42 -8.97 -2.88
CA GLN A 134 1.08 -7.67 -2.88
C GLN A 134 2.08 -7.59 -4.02
N VAL A 135 2.33 -6.41 -4.53
CA VAL A 135 3.35 -6.13 -5.53
C VAL A 135 4.31 -5.07 -5.00
N GLU A 136 5.58 -5.22 -5.32
CA GLU A 136 6.64 -4.27 -5.02
C GLU A 136 7.21 -3.72 -6.32
N THR A 137 7.30 -2.40 -6.40
CA THR A 137 7.90 -1.69 -7.54
C THR A 137 8.44 -0.33 -7.08
N THR A 138 9.08 0.42 -7.95
CA THR A 138 9.51 1.78 -7.63
C THR A 138 8.35 2.78 -7.72
N LEU A 139 8.46 3.91 -7.02
CA LEU A 139 7.49 5.00 -7.15
C LEU A 139 7.37 5.48 -8.60
N GLY A 140 8.50 5.60 -9.32
CA GLY A 140 8.52 6.01 -10.72
C GLY A 140 7.76 5.04 -11.63
N ASP A 141 7.88 3.75 -11.38
CA ASP A 141 7.16 2.72 -12.14
C ASP A 141 5.66 2.71 -11.83
N LEU A 142 5.27 2.95 -10.57
CA LEU A 142 3.87 3.18 -10.24
C LEU A 142 3.32 4.39 -11.01
N GLN A 143 4.07 5.50 -11.06
CA GLN A 143 3.66 6.71 -11.78
C GLN A 143 3.56 6.51 -13.31
N ARG A 144 4.30 5.54 -13.86
CA ARG A 144 4.12 5.10 -15.26
C ARG A 144 2.83 4.34 -15.47
N ALA A 145 2.44 3.50 -14.50
CA ALA A 145 1.23 2.68 -14.59
C ALA A 145 -0.05 3.50 -14.34
N VAL A 146 0.01 4.43 -13.40
CA VAL A 146 -1.11 5.29 -13.01
C VAL A 146 -0.57 6.68 -12.66
N LYS A 147 -1.14 7.70 -13.27
CA LYS A 147 -0.74 9.09 -12.98
C LYS A 147 -0.97 9.39 -11.50
N THR A 148 0.13 9.46 -10.75
CA THR A 148 0.11 9.62 -9.29
C THR A 148 0.90 10.87 -8.90
N ALA A 149 0.24 11.79 -8.19
CA ALA A 149 0.88 12.94 -7.56
C ALA A 149 1.44 12.55 -6.18
N VAL A 150 2.34 13.38 -5.65
CA VAL A 150 2.90 13.22 -4.31
C VAL A 150 2.40 14.35 -3.42
N GLY A 151 1.97 14.05 -2.20
CA GLY A 151 1.45 15.05 -1.28
C GLY A 151 1.65 14.68 0.19
N ASP A 152 1.44 15.62 1.08
CA ASP A 152 1.40 15.39 2.52
C ASP A 152 -0.01 14.95 2.90
N LEU A 153 -0.18 13.69 3.28
CA LEU A 153 -1.48 13.05 3.43
C LEU A 153 -1.77 12.52 4.84
N ILE A 154 -0.74 12.30 5.65
CA ILE A 154 -0.91 11.61 6.92
C ILE A 154 -1.12 12.58 8.08
N VAL A 155 -1.86 12.12 9.10
CA VAL A 155 -2.00 12.83 10.36
C VAL A 155 -0.59 13.01 10.95
N GLY A 156 -0.20 14.25 11.25
CA GLY A 156 1.06 14.53 11.92
C GLY A 156 1.04 13.90 13.30
N THR A 157 2.01 13.03 13.60
CA THR A 157 2.32 12.71 14.98
C THR A 157 2.89 13.98 15.61
N ALA A 158 2.25 14.49 16.66
CA ALA A 158 2.91 15.43 17.54
C ALA A 158 4.15 14.70 18.05
N ASP A 159 5.32 15.22 17.64
CA ASP A 159 6.64 14.79 18.08
C ASP A 159 6.94 13.26 18.08
N GLY A 160 7.52 12.78 17.01
CA GLY A 160 8.63 11.82 17.05
C GLY A 160 8.34 10.34 17.30
N GLU A 161 7.11 9.87 17.44
CA GLU A 161 6.84 8.43 17.60
C GLU A 161 6.19 7.82 16.35
N THR A 162 7.02 7.35 15.44
CA THR A 162 6.62 6.32 14.49
C THR A 162 6.32 5.05 15.28
N LYS A 163 5.07 4.58 15.27
CA LYS A 163 4.76 3.23 15.70
C LYS A 163 5.56 2.26 14.84
N THR A 164 6.70 1.83 15.35
CA THR A 164 7.47 0.74 14.77
C THR A 164 6.65 -0.52 14.92
N CYS A 165 6.35 -1.20 13.81
CA CYS A 165 5.91 -2.58 13.88
C CYS A 165 7.01 -3.35 14.62
N ALA A 166 6.69 -3.95 15.75
CA ALA A 166 7.61 -4.78 16.49
C ALA A 166 8.07 -5.92 15.57
N THR A 167 9.32 -5.86 15.15
CA THR A 167 10.02 -7.03 14.63
C THR A 167 10.16 -7.96 15.82
N GLY A 168 9.44 -9.08 15.79
CA GLY A 168 9.64 -10.12 16.79
C GLY A 168 11.09 -10.59 16.75
N ASP A 169 11.80 -10.34 17.83
CA ASP A 169 13.11 -10.91 18.08
C ASP A 169 13.00 -12.44 18.08
N ALA A 170 13.40 -13.04 16.97
CA ALA A 170 13.77 -14.45 16.96
C ALA A 170 15.28 -14.51 17.25
N ALA A 171 15.61 -14.27 18.52
CA ALA A 171 16.88 -14.69 19.05
C ALA A 171 16.74 -16.18 19.38
N ASP A 172 17.36 -17.01 18.59
CA ASP A 172 17.70 -18.33 19.07
C ASP A 172 19.08 -18.78 18.61
N GLY A 173 19.79 -19.05 19.67
CA GLY A 173 21.14 -19.44 19.77
C GLY A 173 21.52 -20.64 18.92
N PHE A 174 22.50 -20.44 18.09
CA PHE A 174 23.32 -21.52 17.58
C PHE A 174 24.51 -21.69 18.49
N SER A 175 24.42 -22.66 19.39
CA SER A 175 25.51 -23.14 20.25
C SER A 175 26.58 -23.77 19.38
N GLU A 176 27.72 -23.12 19.25
CA GLU A 176 28.96 -23.74 18.82
C GLU A 176 29.39 -24.82 19.81
N LYS A 177 29.39 -26.06 19.40
CA LYS A 177 30.22 -27.10 20.01
C LYS A 177 31.45 -27.32 19.19
N SER A 178 32.52 -26.78 19.69
CA SER A 178 33.87 -27.16 19.34
C SER A 178 34.09 -28.65 19.67
N GLY A 179 34.50 -29.44 18.72
CA GLY A 179 35.00 -30.82 18.88
C GLY A 179 36.27 -30.97 18.10
N ARG A 180 37.39 -30.84 18.80
CA ARG A 180 38.73 -31.32 18.33
C ARG A 180 38.69 -32.84 18.27
N ALA A 181 39.39 -33.37 17.32
CA ALA A 181 40.55 -34.29 17.45
C ALA A 181 40.53 -35.43 16.38
N TYR A 182 41.72 -35.57 15.89
CA TYR A 182 42.47 -36.58 15.16
C TYR A 182 42.26 -36.64 13.67
#